data_1144662a01dac8d0106db7d72d859532
#
_entry.id   1144662a01dac8d0106db7d72d859532
#
_cell.length_a   1.000
_cell.length_b   1.000
_cell.length_c   1.000
_cell.angle_alpha   90.00
_cell.angle_beta   90.00
_cell.angle_gamma   90.00
#
_symmetry.space_group_name_H-M   'P 1'
#
loop_
_entity.id
_entity.type
_entity.pdbx_description
1 polymer ?
#
loop_
_entity_poly.entity_id
_entity_poly.type
_entity_poly.pdbx_seq_one_letter_code
_entity_poly.pdbx_strand_id
1 'polypeptide(L)'
;MRFLIIFIFLISNCFADEAFNLKNIVINKELKKYEDLTFLDDKSKQLNLKDYNGNLILLNFWATWCAPCKKEMPSLDILQNHNSLNNLKIFPINVGQDDVNKALGFYKDLKIKNLELYFDSPITLAKKFKLRGIPTSVLI
;
A
#
# COMPACT_ATOMS: atom_id res chain seq x y z
N MET A 1 -21.76 5.03 66.11
CA MET A 1 -20.53 5.05 65.33
C MET A 1 -20.81 4.35 64.01
N ARG A 2 -20.96 5.13 62.91
CA ARG A 2 -21.22 4.59 61.57
C ARG A 2 -19.90 4.67 60.82
N PHE A 3 -19.29 3.52 60.55
CA PHE A 3 -18.10 3.41 59.71
C PHE A 3 -18.52 3.49 58.21
N LEU A 4 -18.16 4.58 57.57
CA LEU A 4 -18.35 4.78 56.15
C LEU A 4 -17.13 4.14 55.44
N ILE A 5 -17.34 2.96 54.84
CA ILE A 5 -16.29 2.30 54.02
C ILE A 5 -16.36 2.94 52.65
N ILE A 6 -15.38 3.81 52.35
CA ILE A 6 -15.18 4.38 50.99
C ILE A 6 -14.49 3.32 50.16
N PHE A 7 -15.24 2.70 49.26
CA PHE A 7 -14.69 1.76 48.26
C PHE A 7 -14.11 2.58 47.08
N ILE A 8 -12.81 2.82 47.13
CA ILE A 8 -12.12 3.45 46.03
C ILE A 8 -11.94 2.42 44.92
N PHE A 9 -12.76 2.52 43.88
CA PHE A 9 -12.56 1.79 42.66
C PHE A 9 -11.36 2.40 41.90
N LEU A 10 -10.19 1.76 42.02
CA LEU A 10 -9.06 2.00 41.17
C LEU A 10 -9.40 1.47 39.78
N ILE A 11 -9.90 2.34 38.91
CA ILE A 11 -10.00 2.04 37.49
C ILE A 11 -8.58 2.06 36.92
N SER A 12 -7.92 0.91 36.93
CA SER A 12 -6.72 0.68 36.13
C SER A 12 -7.13 0.80 34.65
N ASN A 13 -6.86 1.95 34.05
CA ASN A 13 -6.83 2.06 32.59
C ASN A 13 -5.65 1.21 32.09
N CYS A 14 -5.94 -0.05 31.79
CA CYS A 14 -5.05 -0.89 31.02
C CYS A 14 -5.10 -0.41 29.56
N PHE A 15 -4.31 0.62 29.23
CA PHE A 15 -3.93 0.86 27.86
C PHE A 15 -3.03 -0.31 27.49
N ALA A 16 -3.63 -1.35 26.92
CA ALA A 16 -2.87 -2.34 26.18
C ALA A 16 -2.31 -1.59 24.97
N ASP A 17 -1.04 -1.20 25.06
CA ASP A 17 -0.22 -0.84 23.92
C ASP A 17 -0.07 -2.14 23.10
N GLU A 18 -1.03 -2.38 22.18
CA GLU A 18 -0.86 -3.41 21.18
C GLU A 18 0.31 -2.97 20.30
N ALA A 19 1.50 -3.40 20.71
CA ALA A 19 2.69 -3.29 19.89
C ALA A 19 2.39 -3.96 18.55
N PHE A 20 2.06 -3.14 17.55
CA PHE A 20 1.76 -3.58 16.19
C PHE A 20 2.96 -4.36 15.67
N ASN A 21 2.84 -5.68 15.63
CA ASN A 21 3.94 -6.57 15.27
C ASN A 21 4.17 -6.53 13.76
N LEU A 22 5.01 -5.61 13.32
CA LEU A 22 5.38 -5.37 11.93
C LEU A 22 6.37 -6.46 11.43
N LYS A 23 5.97 -7.73 11.42
CA LYS A 23 6.85 -8.87 11.12
C LYS A 23 7.53 -8.82 9.75
N ASN A 24 7.03 -8.04 8.80
CA ASN A 24 7.49 -8.03 7.40
C ASN A 24 7.87 -6.63 6.90
N ILE A 25 8.19 -5.70 7.80
CA ILE A 25 8.61 -4.35 7.43
C ILE A 25 10.13 -4.24 7.54
N VAL A 26 10.74 -3.79 6.45
CA VAL A 26 12.15 -3.41 6.40
C VAL A 26 12.23 -1.89 6.33
N ILE A 27 12.76 -1.28 7.37
CA ILE A 27 12.99 0.16 7.41
C ILE A 27 14.42 0.42 6.90
N ASN A 28 14.52 1.11 5.76
CA ASN A 28 15.81 1.57 5.26
C ASN A 28 16.24 2.82 6.05
N LYS A 29 17.38 2.75 6.72
CA LYS A 29 17.95 3.87 7.48
C LYS A 29 18.54 4.96 6.59
N GLU A 30 18.86 4.64 5.35
CA GLU A 30 19.42 5.58 4.37
C GLU A 30 18.31 6.15 3.49
N LEU A 31 18.28 7.46 3.38
CA LEU A 31 17.38 8.15 2.45
C LEU A 31 17.85 7.86 1.01
N LYS A 32 17.10 7.04 0.30
CA LYS A 32 17.34 6.80 -1.13
C LYS A 32 16.52 7.77 -1.94
N LYS A 33 17.19 8.56 -2.78
CA LYS A 33 16.49 9.32 -3.81
C LYS A 33 16.07 8.39 -4.93
N TYR A 34 14.78 8.34 -5.20
CA TYR A 34 14.22 7.59 -6.31
C TYR A 34 13.89 8.57 -7.44
N GLU A 35 14.95 9.03 -8.11
CA GLU A 35 14.83 9.80 -9.35
C GLU A 35 14.58 8.82 -10.52
N ASP A 36 13.79 9.25 -11.49
CA ASP A 36 13.52 8.49 -12.73
C ASP A 36 12.88 7.11 -12.55
N LEU A 37 11.90 7.00 -11.68
CA LEU A 37 11.00 5.85 -11.65
C LEU A 37 9.84 6.09 -12.61
N THR A 38 9.79 5.32 -13.68
CA THR A 38 8.75 5.41 -14.69
C THR A 38 7.94 4.12 -14.78
N PHE A 39 6.67 4.24 -15.06
CA PHE A 39 5.73 3.15 -15.28
C PHE A 39 4.63 3.62 -16.24
N LEU A 40 3.78 2.72 -16.72
CA LEU A 40 2.72 3.02 -17.66
C LEU A 40 1.35 3.01 -16.96
N ASP A 41 0.43 3.86 -17.40
CA ASP A 41 -0.99 3.73 -17.06
C ASP A 41 -1.71 2.72 -17.98
N ASP A 42 -3.00 2.54 -17.81
CA ASP A 42 -3.87 1.66 -18.59
C ASP A 42 -4.01 2.06 -20.06
N LYS A 43 -3.60 3.29 -20.40
CA LYS A 43 -3.58 3.84 -21.77
C LYS A 43 -2.18 3.84 -22.37
N SER A 44 -1.22 3.16 -21.75
CA SER A 44 0.20 3.11 -22.15
C SER A 44 0.90 4.47 -22.09
N LYS A 45 0.36 5.45 -21.37
CA LYS A 45 1.04 6.71 -21.12
C LYS A 45 2.11 6.50 -20.04
N GLN A 46 3.30 6.99 -20.31
CA GLN A 46 4.38 6.94 -19.33
C GLN A 46 4.20 8.03 -18.28
N LEU A 47 4.30 7.62 -17.01
CA LEU A 47 4.30 8.46 -15.83
C LEU A 47 5.68 8.42 -15.18
N ASN A 48 6.06 9.50 -14.53
CA ASN A 48 7.30 9.57 -13.75
C ASN A 48 6.97 9.90 -12.29
N LEU A 49 7.55 9.16 -11.37
CA LEU A 49 7.28 9.33 -9.94
C LEU A 49 7.64 10.72 -9.42
N LYS A 50 8.64 11.38 -10.05
CA LYS A 50 9.03 12.78 -9.70
C LYS A 50 7.90 13.78 -9.84
N ASP A 51 6.90 13.51 -10.69
CA ASP A 51 5.77 14.40 -10.91
C ASP A 51 4.82 14.44 -9.70
N TYR A 52 5.03 13.53 -8.73
CA TYR A 52 4.27 13.40 -7.49
C TYR A 52 5.06 13.80 -6.25
N ASN A 53 6.15 14.56 -6.43
CA ASN A 53 6.95 15.07 -5.31
C ASN A 53 6.09 15.84 -4.30
N GLY A 54 6.34 15.60 -3.01
CA GLY A 54 5.55 16.17 -1.91
C GLY A 54 4.36 15.33 -1.46
N ASN A 55 4.06 14.23 -2.17
CA ASN A 55 3.10 13.25 -1.71
C ASN A 55 3.81 12.12 -0.96
N LEU A 56 3.08 11.48 -0.05
CA LEU A 56 3.44 10.18 0.49
C LEU A 56 3.08 9.14 -0.56
N ILE A 57 4.04 8.36 -1.02
CA ILE A 57 3.84 7.45 -2.15
C ILE A 57 3.95 6.00 -1.69
N LEU A 58 2.93 5.21 -1.98
CA LEU A 58 2.92 3.77 -1.77
C LEU A 58 2.93 3.06 -3.13
N LEU A 59 4.07 2.49 -3.49
CA LEU A 59 4.15 1.58 -4.64
C LEU A 59 3.77 0.17 -4.16
N ASN A 60 2.74 -0.42 -4.75
CA ASN A 60 2.34 -1.80 -4.47
C ASN A 60 2.53 -2.65 -5.73
N PHE A 61 3.37 -3.67 -5.65
CA PHE A 61 3.67 -4.56 -6.77
C PHE A 61 2.81 -5.82 -6.70
N TRP A 62 2.06 -6.09 -7.77
CA TRP A 62 1.04 -7.13 -7.79
C TRP A 62 0.91 -7.83 -9.16
N ALA A 63 0.12 -8.91 -9.22
CA ALA A 63 -0.30 -9.57 -10.45
C ALA A 63 -1.67 -10.22 -10.29
N THR A 64 -2.36 -10.49 -11.40
CA THR A 64 -3.72 -11.07 -11.37
C THR A 64 -3.76 -12.50 -10.82
N TRP A 65 -2.68 -13.26 -11.00
CA TRP A 65 -2.54 -14.64 -10.51
C TRP A 65 -2.09 -14.73 -9.05
N CYS A 66 -1.77 -13.62 -8.41
CA CYS A 66 -1.25 -13.55 -7.05
C CYS A 66 -2.40 -13.62 -6.02
N ALA A 67 -2.62 -14.77 -5.39
CA ALA A 67 -3.70 -14.96 -4.44
C ALA A 67 -3.63 -14.03 -3.20
N PRO A 68 -2.45 -13.78 -2.56
CA PRO A 68 -2.38 -12.80 -1.47
C PRO A 68 -2.63 -11.36 -1.94
N CYS A 69 -2.27 -11.00 -3.20
CA CYS A 69 -2.58 -9.69 -3.76
C CYS A 69 -4.10 -9.45 -3.85
N LYS A 70 -4.88 -10.49 -4.21
CA LYS A 70 -6.36 -10.43 -4.19
C LYS A 70 -6.92 -10.06 -2.82
N LYS A 71 -6.27 -10.50 -1.75
CA LYS A 71 -6.74 -10.26 -0.38
C LYS A 71 -6.44 -8.84 0.08
N GLU A 72 -5.29 -8.27 -0.29
CA GLU A 72 -4.91 -6.94 0.19
C GLU A 72 -5.49 -5.79 -0.66
N MET A 73 -5.70 -5.99 -1.96
CA MET A 73 -6.10 -4.94 -2.89
C MET A 73 -7.36 -4.15 -2.46
N PRO A 74 -8.44 -4.77 -1.95
CA PRO A 74 -9.59 -4.01 -1.44
C PRO A 74 -9.24 -3.10 -0.26
N SER A 75 -8.29 -3.48 0.59
CA SER A 75 -7.83 -2.63 1.70
C SER A 75 -7.04 -1.43 1.21
N LEU A 76 -6.22 -1.61 0.18
CA LEU A 76 -5.51 -0.51 -0.49
C LEU A 76 -6.48 0.45 -1.18
N ASP A 77 -7.55 -0.06 -1.77
CA ASP A 77 -8.61 0.75 -2.39
C ASP A 77 -9.30 1.67 -1.38
N ILE A 78 -9.62 1.13 -0.20
CA ILE A 78 -10.17 1.91 0.91
C ILE A 78 -9.14 2.93 1.40
N LEU A 79 -7.88 2.53 1.55
CA LEU A 79 -6.80 3.39 2.03
C LEU A 79 -6.55 4.58 1.10
N GLN A 80 -6.63 4.40 -0.21
CA GLN A 80 -6.46 5.47 -1.21
C GLN A 80 -7.46 6.60 -1.02
N ASN A 81 -8.67 6.30 -0.55
CA ASN A 81 -9.74 7.28 -0.34
C ASN A 81 -9.92 7.67 1.14
N HIS A 82 -8.91 7.43 1.98
CA HIS A 82 -9.03 7.71 3.42
C HIS A 82 -8.81 9.19 3.72
N ASN A 83 -9.81 9.84 4.32
CA ASN A 83 -9.83 11.29 4.57
C ASN A 83 -8.63 11.84 5.36
N SER A 84 -8.02 11.05 6.22
CA SER A 84 -6.86 11.47 7.03
C SER A 84 -5.51 11.39 6.28
N LEU A 85 -5.51 10.88 5.05
CA LEU A 85 -4.30 10.63 4.25
C LEU A 85 -4.38 11.34 2.88
N ASN A 86 -4.80 12.60 2.88
CA ASN A 86 -5.07 13.37 1.64
C ASN A 86 -3.86 13.50 0.70
N ASN A 87 -2.64 13.39 1.23
CA ASN A 87 -1.41 13.42 0.45
C ASN A 87 -0.87 12.03 0.09
N LEU A 88 -1.58 10.95 0.44
CA LEU A 88 -1.19 9.60 0.05
C LEU A 88 -1.58 9.34 -1.41
N LYS A 89 -0.62 8.84 -2.19
CA LYS A 89 -0.83 8.31 -3.54
C LYS A 89 -0.40 6.85 -3.57
N ILE A 90 -1.34 5.96 -3.90
CA ILE A 90 -1.07 4.53 -4.06
C ILE A 90 -0.96 4.24 -5.56
N PHE A 91 0.13 3.60 -5.94
CA PHE A 91 0.39 3.14 -7.30
C PHE A 91 0.45 1.61 -7.30
N PRO A 92 -0.66 0.92 -7.57
CA PRO A 92 -0.67 -0.53 -7.73
C PRO A 92 -0.12 -0.89 -9.11
N ILE A 93 1.15 -1.31 -9.13
CA ILE A 93 1.90 -1.56 -10.35
C ILE A 93 1.87 -3.06 -10.67
N ASN A 94 1.24 -3.42 -11.79
CA ASN A 94 1.23 -4.79 -12.27
C ASN A 94 2.61 -5.18 -12.82
N VAL A 95 3.19 -6.24 -12.25
CA VAL A 95 4.47 -6.81 -12.65
C VAL A 95 4.31 -8.22 -13.24
N GLY A 96 3.07 -8.69 -13.36
CA GLY A 96 2.73 -10.03 -13.82
C GLY A 96 2.69 -10.20 -15.33
N GLN A 97 3.02 -9.15 -16.09
CA GLN A 97 2.88 -9.13 -17.56
C GLN A 97 1.43 -9.39 -18.02
N ASP A 98 0.47 -9.02 -17.18
CA ASP A 98 -0.94 -9.12 -17.53
C ASP A 98 -1.29 -8.03 -18.58
N ASP A 99 -2.17 -8.35 -19.51
CA ASP A 99 -2.76 -7.34 -20.38
C ASP A 99 -3.77 -6.46 -19.62
N VAL A 100 -4.10 -5.31 -20.18
CA VAL A 100 -5.00 -4.33 -19.56
C VAL A 100 -6.38 -4.92 -19.29
N ASN A 101 -6.93 -5.73 -20.21
CA ASN A 101 -8.27 -6.31 -20.05
C ASN A 101 -8.31 -7.30 -18.88
N LYS A 102 -7.27 -8.11 -18.74
CA LYS A 102 -7.14 -9.06 -17.62
C LYS A 102 -7.03 -8.33 -16.28
N ALA A 103 -6.25 -7.24 -16.23
CA ALA A 103 -6.13 -6.41 -15.06
C ALA A 103 -7.43 -5.67 -14.70
N LEU A 104 -8.18 -5.17 -15.70
CA LEU A 104 -9.51 -4.59 -15.52
C LEU A 104 -10.52 -5.62 -15.00
N GLY A 105 -10.48 -6.84 -15.54
CA GLY A 105 -11.30 -7.95 -15.04
C GLY A 105 -11.05 -8.23 -13.56
N PHE A 106 -9.78 -8.29 -13.16
CA PHE A 106 -9.39 -8.45 -11.76
C PHE A 106 -9.94 -7.32 -10.86
N TYR A 107 -9.85 -6.06 -11.29
CA TYR A 107 -10.39 -4.90 -10.55
C TYR A 107 -11.91 -4.99 -10.42
N LYS A 108 -12.60 -5.36 -11.51
CA LYS A 108 -14.05 -5.56 -11.50
C LYS A 108 -14.49 -6.65 -10.52
N ASP A 109 -13.81 -7.79 -10.52
CA ASP A 109 -14.11 -8.91 -9.64
C ASP A 109 -13.94 -8.55 -8.15
N LEU A 110 -12.94 -7.72 -7.84
CA LEU A 110 -12.65 -7.23 -6.49
C LEU A 110 -13.40 -5.95 -6.12
N LYS A 111 -14.19 -5.38 -7.05
CA LYS A 111 -14.94 -4.12 -6.87
C LYS A 111 -14.05 -2.93 -6.51
N ILE A 112 -12.83 -2.89 -7.03
CA ILE A 112 -11.90 -1.78 -6.87
C ILE A 112 -12.45 -0.54 -7.58
N LYS A 113 -12.39 0.64 -6.93
CA LYS A 113 -13.00 1.89 -7.42
C LYS A 113 -12.08 3.10 -7.35
N ASN A 114 -11.17 3.12 -6.40
CA ASN A 114 -10.34 4.29 -6.07
C ASN A 114 -8.89 4.13 -6.54
N LEU A 115 -8.48 2.92 -6.89
CA LEU A 115 -7.15 2.62 -7.40
C LEU A 115 -7.15 2.65 -8.93
N GLU A 116 -6.17 3.33 -9.50
CA GLU A 116 -5.90 3.31 -10.94
C GLU A 116 -5.00 2.13 -11.30
N LEU A 117 -4.96 1.77 -12.58
CA LEU A 117 -4.14 0.66 -13.08
C LEU A 117 -2.79 1.18 -13.61
N TYR A 118 -1.73 0.52 -13.17
CA TYR A 118 -0.37 0.82 -13.64
C TYR A 118 0.39 -0.46 -13.97
N PHE A 119 1.37 -0.34 -14.86
CA PHE A 119 2.13 -1.47 -15.39
C PHE A 119 3.63 -1.16 -15.40
N ASP A 120 4.44 -2.13 -14.97
CA ASP A 120 5.89 -2.13 -15.11
C ASP A 120 6.27 -2.79 -16.44
N SER A 121 6.14 -2.05 -17.54
CA SER A 121 6.44 -2.56 -18.89
C SER A 121 7.35 -1.58 -19.65
N PRO A 122 8.57 -1.98 -20.06
CA PRO A 122 9.22 -3.25 -19.73
C PRO A 122 9.54 -3.36 -18.22
N ILE A 123 9.76 -4.57 -17.74
CA ILE A 123 10.00 -4.83 -16.31
C ILE A 123 11.28 -4.14 -15.84
N THR A 124 11.14 -2.95 -15.26
CA THR A 124 12.22 -2.09 -14.80
C THR A 124 12.16 -1.84 -13.30
N LEU A 125 10.97 -1.51 -12.78
CA LEU A 125 10.78 -1.22 -11.36
C LEU A 125 10.96 -2.47 -10.50
N ALA A 126 10.40 -3.60 -10.91
CA ALA A 126 10.59 -4.87 -10.20
C ALA A 126 12.06 -5.23 -10.04
N LYS A 127 12.87 -5.00 -11.08
CA LYS A 127 14.33 -5.18 -11.04
C LYS A 127 15.02 -4.14 -10.17
N LYS A 128 14.65 -2.86 -10.28
CA LYS A 128 15.27 -1.74 -9.53
C LYS A 128 15.03 -1.89 -8.03
N PHE A 129 13.83 -2.34 -7.62
CA PHE A 129 13.51 -2.65 -6.23
C PHE A 129 13.96 -4.04 -5.78
N LYS A 130 14.56 -4.84 -6.68
CA LYS A 130 15.01 -6.22 -6.39
C LYS A 130 13.93 -7.05 -5.73
N LEU A 131 12.71 -7.00 -6.27
CA LEU A 131 11.57 -7.71 -5.71
C LEU A 131 11.88 -9.21 -5.59
N ARG A 132 11.63 -9.77 -4.41
CA ARG A 132 11.78 -11.21 -4.13
C ARG A 132 10.47 -11.98 -4.27
N GLY A 133 9.37 -11.27 -4.34
CA GLY A 133 8.01 -11.83 -4.48
C GLY A 133 6.97 -10.73 -4.48
N ILE A 134 5.72 -11.12 -4.69
CA ILE A 134 4.55 -10.25 -4.62
C ILE A 134 3.50 -10.87 -3.70
N PRO A 135 2.68 -10.07 -3.01
CA PRO A 135 2.71 -8.61 -3.01
C PRO A 135 3.95 -8.05 -2.29
N THR A 136 4.43 -6.92 -2.75
CA THR A 136 5.46 -6.13 -2.07
C THR A 136 5.06 -4.67 -2.15
N SER A 137 5.10 -3.97 -1.02
CA SER A 137 4.82 -2.54 -0.96
C SER A 137 6.06 -1.75 -0.55
N VAL A 138 6.29 -0.61 -1.19
CA VAL A 138 7.37 0.33 -0.89
C VAL A 138 6.76 1.69 -0.62
N LEU A 139 7.01 2.24 0.58
CA LEU A 139 6.61 3.58 0.98
C LEU A 139 7.77 4.55 0.74
N ILE A 140 7.49 5.67 0.08
CA ILE A 140 8.48 6.69 -0.30
C ILE A 140 7.98 8.06 0.12
#